data_ed92097f8a0371045a0b296e5723ed80
#
_entry.id   ed92097f8a0371045a0b296e5723ed80
#
_cell.length_a   1.000
_cell.length_b   1.000
_cell.length_c   1.000
_cell.angle_alpha   90.00
_cell.angle_beta   90.00
_cell.angle_gamma   90.00
#
_symmetry.space_group_name_H-M   'P 1'
#
loop_
_entity.id
_entity.type
_entity.pdbx_description
1 polymer ?
#
loop_
_entity_poly.entity_id
_entity_poly.type
_entity_poly.pdbx_seq_one_letter_code
_entity_poly.pdbx_strand_id
1 'polypeptide(L)' 'MEYTEVDIRLNPVAPFADILVARLNEIEFESYAEDETGVKAYVQTHLLDKNAVNEIITEMQQLTDLSF' A
#
# COMPACT_ATOMS: atom_id res chain seq x y z
N MET A 1 -6.68 4.23 20.06
CA MET A 1 -6.97 3.75 18.70
C MET A 1 -5.70 3.14 18.11
N GLU A 2 -5.81 1.94 17.57
CA GLU A 2 -4.67 1.23 17.03
C GLU A 2 -4.56 1.37 15.52
N TYR A 3 -3.34 1.49 15.04
CA TYR A 3 -3.03 1.54 13.61
C TYR A 3 -2.13 0.38 13.23
N THR A 4 -2.36 -0.13 12.02
CA THR A 4 -1.48 -1.14 11.42
C THR A 4 -0.68 -0.48 10.31
N GLU A 5 0.62 -0.72 10.31
CA GLU A 5 1.52 -0.28 9.26
C GLU A 5 1.69 -1.41 8.25
N VAL A 6 1.52 -1.08 6.98
CA VAL A 6 1.84 -1.99 5.88
C VAL A 6 3.01 -1.38 5.12
N ASP A 7 4.14 -2.07 5.11
CA ASP A 7 5.36 -1.61 4.47
C ASP A 7 5.47 -2.26 3.10
N ILE A 8 5.32 -1.46 2.04
CA ILE A 8 5.27 -1.96 0.67
C ILE A 8 6.49 -1.45 -0.08
N ARG A 9 7.28 -2.37 -0.60
CA ARG A 9 8.48 -2.05 -1.38
C ARG A 9 8.17 -2.10 -2.86
N LEU A 10 8.56 -1.05 -3.58
CA LEU A 10 8.31 -0.89 -5.02
C LEU A 10 9.62 -0.66 -5.77
N ASN A 11 9.72 -1.22 -6.96
CA ASN A 11 10.84 -0.99 -7.86
C ASN A 11 10.35 -0.96 -9.31
N PRO A 12 10.25 0.21 -9.97
CA PRO A 12 10.56 1.55 -9.42
C PRO A 12 9.43 2.09 -8.53
N VAL A 13 9.75 3.05 -7.67
CA VAL A 13 8.76 3.69 -6.81
C VAL A 13 7.82 4.57 -7.62
N ALA A 14 8.36 5.45 -8.45
CA ALA A 14 7.57 6.34 -9.29
C ALA A 14 7.38 5.74 -10.68
N PRO A 15 6.20 5.79 -11.29
CA PRO A 15 4.97 6.45 -10.81
C PRO A 15 4.06 5.56 -9.97
N PHE A 16 4.51 4.34 -9.65
CA PHE A 16 3.65 3.32 -9.08
C PHE A 16 3.21 3.60 -7.64
N ALA A 17 4.00 4.38 -6.89
CA ALA A 17 3.60 4.75 -5.54
C ALA A 17 2.30 5.55 -5.53
N ASP A 18 2.10 6.47 -6.48
CA ASP A 18 0.88 7.25 -6.58
C ASP A 18 -0.33 6.37 -6.89
N ILE A 19 -0.15 5.40 -7.76
CA ILE A 19 -1.21 4.45 -8.11
C ILE A 19 -1.57 3.60 -6.89
N LEU A 20 -0.57 3.12 -6.17
CA LEU A 20 -0.77 2.32 -4.97
C LEU A 20 -1.54 3.10 -3.90
N VAL A 21 -1.13 4.34 -3.64
CA VAL A 21 -1.80 5.19 -2.66
C VAL A 21 -3.27 5.40 -3.03
N ALA A 22 -3.57 5.67 -4.30
CA ALA A 22 -4.93 5.84 -4.76
C ALA A 22 -5.77 4.59 -4.52
N ARG A 23 -5.21 3.41 -4.74
CA ARG A 23 -5.91 2.15 -4.52
C ARG A 23 -6.12 1.88 -3.02
N LEU A 24 -5.12 2.14 -2.20
CA LEU A 24 -5.24 1.94 -0.75
C LEU A 24 -6.25 2.89 -0.12
N ASN A 25 -6.39 4.10 -0.64
CA ASN A 25 -7.42 5.01 -0.17
C ASN A 25 -8.83 4.45 -0.32
N GLU A 26 -9.06 3.59 -1.30
CA GLU A 26 -10.37 2.97 -1.51
C GLU A 26 -10.73 1.95 -0.42
N ILE A 27 -9.74 1.49 0.35
CA ILE A 27 -9.94 0.48 1.40
C ILE A 27 -9.55 0.99 2.79
N GLU A 28 -9.81 2.27 3.04
CA GLU A 28 -9.78 2.89 4.37
C GLU A 28 -8.38 3.24 4.90
N PHE A 29 -7.33 3.10 4.11
CA PHE A 29 -6.02 3.62 4.50
C PHE A 29 -6.08 5.15 4.54
N GLU A 30 -5.45 5.75 5.52
CA GLU A 30 -5.63 7.19 5.75
C GLU A 30 -4.33 8.01 5.78
N SER A 31 -3.19 7.37 5.92
CA SER A 31 -1.93 8.10 5.88
C SER A 31 -0.81 7.24 5.30
N TYR A 32 0.22 7.91 4.79
CA TYR A 32 1.30 7.26 4.05
C TYR A 32 2.60 7.99 4.31
N ALA A 33 3.70 7.22 4.30
CA ALA A 33 5.05 7.76 4.29
C ALA A 33 5.80 7.14 3.11
N GLU A 34 6.11 7.95 2.11
CA GLU A 34 6.81 7.51 0.90
C GLU A 34 8.31 7.75 1.05
N ASP A 35 9.12 6.78 0.63
CA ASP A 35 10.57 6.93 0.58
C ASP A 35 11.11 6.41 -0.75
N GLU A 36 12.45 6.35 -0.88
CA GLU A 36 13.11 5.96 -2.12
C GLU A 36 12.85 4.51 -2.52
N THR A 37 12.40 3.68 -1.59
CA THR A 37 12.23 2.24 -1.81
C THR A 37 10.80 1.77 -1.76
N GLY A 38 9.85 2.63 -1.36
CA GLY A 38 8.46 2.23 -1.28
C GLY A 38 7.58 3.15 -0.48
N VAL A 39 6.51 2.57 0.04
CA VAL A 39 5.49 3.29 0.79
C VAL A 39 5.17 2.53 2.06
N LYS A 40 5.11 3.25 3.18
CA LYS A 40 4.53 2.73 4.42
C LYS A 40 3.13 3.30 4.54
N ALA A 41 2.13 2.44 4.61
CA ALA A 41 0.73 2.84 4.64
C ALA A 41 0.11 2.50 5.99
N TYR A 42 -0.76 3.35 6.47
CA TYR A 42 -1.35 3.22 7.80
C TYR A 42 -2.86 3.16 7.72
N VAL A 43 -3.43 2.18 8.41
CA VAL A 43 -4.87 1.96 8.48
C VAL A 43 -5.24 1.68 9.93
N GLN A 44 -6.42 2.12 10.36
CA GLN A 44 -6.93 1.72 11.66
C GLN A 44 -7.09 0.19 11.68
N THR A 45 -6.55 -0.45 12.70
CA THR A 45 -6.47 -1.91 12.74
C THR A 45 -7.81 -2.60 12.53
N HIS A 46 -8.89 -2.04 13.09
CA HIS A 46 -10.22 -2.63 12.94
C HIS A 46 -10.82 -2.48 11.54
N LEU A 47 -10.25 -1.60 10.71
CA LEU A 47 -10.68 -1.39 9.32
C LEU A 47 -9.83 -2.18 8.33
N LEU A 48 -8.78 -2.83 8.79
CA LEU A 48 -7.88 -3.57 7.91
C LEU A 48 -8.59 -4.76 7.28
N ASP A 49 -8.60 -4.81 5.96
CA ASP A 49 -9.08 -5.95 5.18
C ASP A 49 -7.89 -6.55 4.44
N LYS A 50 -7.35 -7.64 4.98
CA LYS A 50 -6.18 -8.29 4.42
C LYS A 50 -6.42 -8.82 3.01
N ASN A 51 -7.63 -9.27 2.71
CA ASN A 51 -7.95 -9.77 1.37
C ASN A 51 -7.93 -8.64 0.35
N ALA A 52 -8.48 -7.47 0.71
CA ALA A 52 -8.45 -6.30 -0.17
C ALA A 52 -7.03 -5.83 -0.42
N VAL A 53 -6.19 -5.81 0.63
CA VAL A 53 -4.77 -5.47 0.47
C VAL A 53 -4.08 -6.44 -0.48
N ASN A 54 -4.29 -7.74 -0.30
CA ASN A 54 -3.68 -8.75 -1.16
C ASN A 54 -4.13 -8.61 -2.62
N GLU A 55 -5.38 -8.27 -2.87
CA GLU A 55 -5.87 -8.04 -4.23
C GLU A 55 -5.16 -6.85 -4.88
N ILE A 56 -5.00 -5.76 -4.15
CA ILE A 56 -4.29 -4.58 -4.66
C ILE A 56 -2.83 -4.92 -4.94
N ILE A 57 -2.17 -5.60 -4.02
CA ILE A 57 -0.77 -5.99 -4.20
C ILE A 57 -0.61 -6.89 -5.41
N THR A 58 -1.49 -7.86 -5.59
CA THR A 58 -1.45 -8.77 -6.74
C THR A 58 -1.62 -8.01 -8.06
N GLU A 59 -2.53 -7.05 -8.12
CA GLU A 59 -2.71 -6.22 -9.31
C GLU A 59 -1.44 -5.39 -9.59
N MET A 60 -0.85 -4.81 -8.55
CA MET A 60 0.36 -4.00 -8.72
C MET A 60 1.56 -4.83 -9.15
N GLN A 61 1.65 -6.09 -8.71
CA GLN A 61 2.74 -7.00 -9.10
C GLN A 61 2.75 -7.29 -10.60
N GLN A 62 1.65 -7.09 -11.28
CA GLN A 62 1.58 -7.22 -12.74
C GLN A 62 2.15 -6.01 -13.46
N LEU A 63 2.35 -4.90 -12.75
CA LEU A 63 2.81 -3.64 -13.32
C LEU A 63 4.26 -3.33 -12.94
N THR A 64 4.71 -3.80 -11.78
CA THR A 64 6.02 -3.46 -11.25
C THR A 64 6.47 -4.53 -10.25
N ASP A 65 7.75 -4.52 -9.91
CA ASP A 65 8.27 -5.37 -8.84
C ASP A 65 7.84 -4.79 -7.49
N LEU A 66 7.18 -5.61 -6.69
CA LEU A 66 6.62 -5.16 -5.44
C LEU A 66 6.66 -6.28 -4.41
N SER A 67 7.00 -5.95 -3.17
CA SER A 67 6.95 -6.88 -2.04
C SER A 67 6.46 -6.16 -0.78
N PHE A 68 5.97 -6.95 0.17
CA PHE A 68 5.48 -6.39 1.44
C PHE A 68 5.57 -7.39 2.58
#